data_75f7dfe8eaac4a484fc54db57df8d166
#
_entry.id   75f7dfe8eaac4a484fc54db57df8d166
#
_cell.length_a   1.000
_cell.length_b   1.000
_cell.length_c   1.000
_cell.angle_alpha   90.00
_cell.angle_beta   90.00
_cell.angle_gamma   90.00
#
_symmetry.space_group_name_H-M   'P 1'
#
loop_
_entity.id
_entity.type
_entity.pdbx_description
1 polymer ?
#
loop_
_entity_poly.entity_id
_entity_poly.type
_entity_poly.pdbx_seq_one_letter_code
_entity_poly.pdbx_strand_id
1 'polypeptide(L)'
;MLVYSAYEQGRPNAVELLKDYLDVYPASRHADEVNFLIGSAHFGQGEYQKAIFWFNESNIDMLSPEQQEAYCFRLAYSLLQIGDMEKARGYFARIEQIGTKYREASTYYVAYIDYATGKYNNALVEFTRLKDLPDYKERSLYYITQIYFIQNKYEKVISEGKELLASYPDSENNSEVYRIMGNAYYHLGNEDQAINMLSKYVSSTDSPLRGDLYILGVCYYNKGNYSSAVNALGRTVRENDALSQNAYLYLGQSYLKLKDKNNARMAFEAAATSSFDKQVKEAAMYNYALLIHE
;
A
#
# COMPACT_ATOMS: atom_id res chain seq x y z
N MET A 1 5.17 32.19 -33.07
CA MET A 1 4.96 30.98 -33.92
C MET A 1 6.17 30.04 -33.94
N LEU A 2 7.40 30.46 -34.21
CA LEU A 2 8.57 29.56 -34.29
C LEU A 2 8.88 28.81 -33.00
N VAL A 3 8.70 29.40 -31.83
CA VAL A 3 9.04 28.85 -30.52
C VAL A 3 8.05 27.75 -30.14
N TYR A 4 6.76 27.93 -30.40
CA TYR A 4 5.71 26.92 -30.20
C TYR A 4 5.92 25.70 -31.09
N SER A 5 6.24 25.96 -32.41
CA SER A 5 6.53 24.89 -33.36
C SER A 5 7.74 24.04 -32.93
N ALA A 6 8.76 24.64 -32.32
CA ALA A 6 9.91 23.92 -31.79
C ALA A 6 9.54 23.04 -30.62
N TYR A 7 8.65 23.49 -29.71
CA TYR A 7 8.13 22.70 -28.58
C TYR A 7 7.25 21.53 -29.06
N GLU A 8 6.30 21.81 -29.96
CA GLU A 8 5.42 20.76 -30.52
C GLU A 8 6.19 19.69 -31.30
N GLN A 9 7.30 20.05 -31.93
CA GLN A 9 8.20 19.13 -32.63
C GLN A 9 9.16 18.39 -31.71
N GLY A 10 9.13 18.64 -30.38
CA GLY A 10 9.99 18.00 -29.40
C GLY A 10 11.48 18.29 -29.60
N ARG A 11 11.83 19.48 -30.11
CA ARG A 11 13.25 19.84 -30.35
C ARG A 11 14.01 19.93 -29.03
N PRO A 12 15.26 19.43 -28.96
CA PRO A 12 16.03 19.40 -27.70
C PRO A 12 16.23 20.76 -27.05
N ASN A 13 16.27 21.85 -27.82
CA ASN A 13 16.45 23.23 -27.35
C ASN A 13 15.14 24.00 -27.16
N ALA A 14 13.98 23.35 -27.22
CA ALA A 14 12.69 24.03 -27.15
C ALA A 14 12.50 24.84 -25.85
N VAL A 15 12.94 24.30 -24.72
CA VAL A 15 12.85 24.99 -23.43
C VAL A 15 13.72 26.24 -23.38
N GLU A 16 14.93 26.19 -23.94
CA GLU A 16 15.83 27.37 -24.04
C GLU A 16 15.20 28.46 -24.91
N LEU A 17 14.67 28.10 -26.08
CA LEU A 17 13.99 29.05 -26.96
C LEU A 17 12.76 29.68 -26.30
N LEU A 18 12.01 28.94 -25.48
CA LEU A 18 10.89 29.47 -24.72
C LEU A 18 11.35 30.45 -23.63
N LYS A 19 12.46 30.18 -22.94
CA LYS A 19 13.06 31.09 -21.96
C LYS A 19 13.60 32.37 -22.63
N ASP A 20 14.34 32.25 -23.72
CA ASP A 20 14.82 33.41 -24.51
C ASP A 20 13.65 34.29 -24.94
N TYR A 21 12.52 33.68 -25.30
CA TYR A 21 11.31 34.44 -25.63
C TYR A 21 10.80 35.28 -24.47
N LEU A 22 10.76 34.71 -23.26
CA LEU A 22 10.33 35.44 -22.05
C LEU A 22 11.29 36.54 -21.65
N ASP A 23 12.60 36.33 -21.83
CA ASP A 23 13.62 37.34 -21.55
C ASP A 23 13.49 38.57 -22.49
N VAL A 24 13.16 38.32 -23.75
CA VAL A 24 12.97 39.39 -24.73
C VAL A 24 11.59 40.04 -24.62
N TYR A 25 10.56 39.28 -24.29
CA TYR A 25 9.16 39.72 -24.24
C TYR A 25 8.44 39.36 -22.92
N PRO A 26 8.91 39.87 -21.78
CA PRO A 26 8.36 39.50 -20.47
C PRO A 26 6.89 39.90 -20.27
N ALA A 27 6.44 40.95 -20.93
CA ALA A 27 5.05 41.42 -20.89
C ALA A 27 4.20 40.91 -22.06
N SER A 28 4.62 39.85 -22.72
CA SER A 28 3.84 39.26 -23.81
C SER A 28 2.51 38.69 -23.29
N ARG A 29 1.45 38.87 -24.09
CA ARG A 29 0.16 38.20 -23.83
C ARG A 29 0.24 36.67 -23.85
N HIS A 30 1.37 36.13 -24.33
CA HIS A 30 1.64 34.67 -24.36
C HIS A 30 2.57 34.22 -23.25
N ALA A 31 2.97 35.10 -22.34
CA ALA A 31 3.92 34.73 -21.25
C ALA A 31 3.38 33.58 -20.39
N ASP A 32 2.10 33.62 -20.02
CA ASP A 32 1.47 32.57 -19.22
C ASP A 32 1.47 31.20 -19.91
N GLU A 33 1.17 31.20 -21.22
CA GLU A 33 1.20 29.98 -22.02
C GLU A 33 2.64 29.45 -22.18
N VAL A 34 3.63 30.31 -22.35
CA VAL A 34 5.04 29.93 -22.43
C VAL A 34 5.52 29.36 -21.11
N ASN A 35 5.17 29.96 -19.97
CA ASN A 35 5.47 29.43 -18.66
C ASN A 35 4.85 28.03 -18.44
N PHE A 36 3.58 27.85 -18.84
CA PHE A 36 2.91 26.54 -18.84
C PHE A 36 3.64 25.51 -19.70
N LEU A 37 4.12 25.87 -20.90
CA LEU A 37 4.87 24.97 -21.78
C LEU A 37 6.22 24.56 -21.18
N ILE A 38 6.96 25.50 -20.57
CA ILE A 38 8.22 25.19 -19.88
C ILE A 38 7.97 24.27 -18.68
N GLY A 39 6.96 24.58 -17.87
CA GLY A 39 6.54 23.70 -16.75
C GLY A 39 6.18 22.31 -17.23
N SER A 40 5.47 22.22 -18.36
CA SER A 40 5.09 20.94 -18.98
C SER A 40 6.28 20.13 -19.48
N ALA A 41 7.31 20.80 -20.03
CA ALA A 41 8.55 20.14 -20.45
C ALA A 41 9.30 19.56 -19.26
N HIS A 42 9.46 20.33 -18.17
CA HIS A 42 10.08 19.84 -16.93
C HIS A 42 9.28 18.71 -16.30
N PHE A 43 7.94 18.78 -16.33
CA PHE A 43 7.07 17.67 -15.90
C PHE A 43 7.35 16.39 -16.69
N GLY A 44 7.44 16.48 -18.03
CA GLY A 44 7.75 15.34 -18.90
C GLY A 44 9.13 14.71 -18.64
N GLN A 45 10.06 15.48 -18.09
CA GLN A 45 11.40 15.02 -17.69
C GLN A 45 11.46 14.50 -16.24
N GLY A 46 10.34 14.54 -15.49
CA GLY A 46 10.29 14.17 -14.07
C GLY A 46 10.93 15.20 -13.12
N GLU A 47 11.23 16.39 -13.61
CA GLU A 47 11.82 17.50 -12.84
C GLU A 47 10.72 18.28 -12.09
N TYR A 48 10.04 17.63 -11.18
CA TYR A 48 8.79 18.11 -10.56
C TYR A 48 8.92 19.46 -9.85
N GLN A 49 10.02 19.72 -9.16
CA GLN A 49 10.25 21.02 -8.49
C GLN A 49 10.36 22.17 -9.51
N LYS A 50 11.06 21.95 -10.63
CA LYS A 50 11.14 22.95 -11.71
C LYS A 50 9.80 23.12 -12.42
N ALA A 51 9.06 22.03 -12.62
CA ALA A 51 7.71 22.10 -13.20
C ALA A 51 6.79 22.95 -12.34
N ILE A 52 6.77 22.74 -11.01
CA ILE A 52 5.98 23.53 -10.06
C ILE A 52 6.36 25.01 -10.13
N PHE A 53 7.66 25.34 -10.18
CA PHE A 53 8.12 26.73 -10.31
C PHE A 53 7.49 27.38 -11.53
N TRP A 54 7.64 26.79 -12.71
CA TRP A 54 7.14 27.37 -13.96
C TRP A 54 5.59 27.40 -14.05
N PHE A 55 4.90 26.41 -13.48
CA PHE A 55 3.45 26.48 -13.38
C PHE A 55 2.99 27.63 -12.48
N ASN A 56 3.69 27.92 -11.38
CA ASN A 56 3.36 29.05 -10.51
C ASN A 56 3.61 30.43 -11.15
N GLU A 57 4.51 30.52 -12.15
CA GLU A 57 4.71 31.72 -12.94
C GLU A 57 3.63 31.92 -14.02
N SER A 58 2.73 30.95 -14.22
CA SER A 58 1.67 30.99 -15.20
C SER A 58 0.33 31.31 -14.54
N ASN A 59 -0.40 32.30 -15.08
CA ASN A 59 -1.78 32.54 -14.67
C ASN A 59 -2.71 31.57 -15.41
N ILE A 60 -3.29 30.62 -14.67
CA ILE A 60 -4.18 29.60 -15.23
C ILE A 60 -5.37 30.17 -15.99
N ASP A 61 -5.89 31.35 -15.57
CA ASP A 61 -7.07 31.94 -16.19
C ASP A 61 -6.79 32.50 -17.60
N MET A 62 -5.51 32.65 -17.97
CA MET A 62 -5.06 33.06 -19.30
C MET A 62 -4.83 31.88 -20.26
N LEU A 63 -4.97 30.65 -19.76
CA LEU A 63 -4.78 29.42 -20.54
C LEU A 63 -6.10 28.98 -21.20
N SER A 64 -6.01 28.23 -22.31
CA SER A 64 -7.17 27.58 -22.90
C SER A 64 -7.78 26.53 -21.93
N PRO A 65 -9.07 26.16 -22.08
CA PRO A 65 -9.69 25.14 -21.22
C PRO A 65 -8.90 23.83 -21.17
N GLU A 66 -8.37 23.36 -22.29
CA GLU A 66 -7.56 22.14 -22.38
C GLU A 66 -6.22 22.30 -21.66
N GLN A 67 -5.63 23.49 -21.74
CA GLN A 67 -4.39 23.81 -21.04
C GLN A 67 -4.63 23.96 -19.54
N GLN A 68 -5.76 24.53 -19.11
CA GLN A 68 -6.14 24.62 -17.69
C GLN A 68 -6.30 23.24 -17.07
N GLU A 69 -6.94 22.29 -17.75
CA GLU A 69 -7.08 20.93 -17.30
C GLU A 69 -5.70 20.25 -17.19
N ALA A 70 -4.85 20.38 -18.22
CA ALA A 70 -3.50 19.83 -18.21
C ALA A 70 -2.60 20.47 -17.14
N TYR A 71 -2.72 21.79 -16.93
CA TYR A 71 -2.04 22.53 -15.87
C TYR A 71 -2.40 21.95 -14.49
N CYS A 72 -3.68 21.86 -14.18
CA CYS A 72 -4.14 21.31 -12.90
C CYS A 72 -3.61 19.89 -12.66
N PHE A 73 -3.68 19.03 -13.69
CA PHE A 73 -3.23 17.65 -13.56
C PHE A 73 -1.72 17.55 -13.34
N ARG A 74 -0.92 18.25 -14.18
CA ARG A 74 0.55 18.17 -14.10
C ARG A 74 1.09 18.82 -12.82
N LEU A 75 0.51 19.95 -12.41
CA LEU A 75 0.87 20.60 -11.15
C LEU A 75 0.51 19.71 -9.96
N ALA A 76 -0.71 19.14 -9.93
CA ALA A 76 -1.14 18.24 -8.88
C ALA A 76 -0.23 17.01 -8.77
N TYR A 77 0.09 16.39 -9.90
CA TYR A 77 1.00 15.24 -9.93
C TYR A 77 2.41 15.61 -9.46
N SER A 78 2.93 16.77 -9.89
CA SER A 78 4.24 17.26 -9.43
C SER A 78 4.26 17.51 -7.92
N LEU A 79 3.21 18.11 -7.37
CA LEU A 79 3.04 18.32 -5.92
C LEU A 79 2.97 16.99 -5.16
N LEU A 80 2.25 16.00 -5.71
CA LEU A 80 2.19 14.65 -5.13
C LEU A 80 3.58 14.00 -5.06
N GLN A 81 4.38 14.13 -6.13
CA GLN A 81 5.72 13.55 -6.19
C GLN A 81 6.70 14.18 -5.18
N ILE A 82 6.52 15.44 -4.82
CA ILE A 82 7.32 16.10 -3.77
C ILE A 82 6.71 15.97 -2.36
N GLY A 83 5.57 15.26 -2.21
CA GLY A 83 4.93 14.97 -0.93
C GLY A 83 3.91 16.02 -0.45
N ASP A 84 3.61 17.08 -1.23
CA ASP A 84 2.57 18.07 -0.88
C ASP A 84 1.17 17.53 -1.27
N MET A 85 0.72 16.53 -0.51
CA MET A 85 -0.52 15.81 -0.78
C MET A 85 -1.75 16.72 -0.68
N GLU A 86 -1.75 17.70 0.22
CA GLU A 86 -2.90 18.58 0.43
C GLU A 86 -3.16 19.46 -0.80
N LYS A 87 -2.12 20.15 -1.30
CA LYS A 87 -2.25 20.96 -2.50
C LYS A 87 -2.52 20.09 -3.73
N ALA A 88 -1.83 18.94 -3.85
CA ALA A 88 -2.08 18.01 -4.95
C ALA A 88 -3.55 17.61 -5.02
N ARG A 89 -4.15 17.24 -3.89
CA ARG A 89 -5.57 16.88 -3.81
C ARG A 89 -6.48 18.01 -4.28
N GLY A 90 -6.18 19.25 -3.88
CA GLY A 90 -6.97 20.42 -4.29
C GLY A 90 -6.97 20.64 -5.81
N TYR A 91 -5.82 20.52 -6.45
CA TYR A 91 -5.73 20.65 -7.91
C TYR A 91 -6.36 19.46 -8.65
N PHE A 92 -6.20 18.21 -8.18
CA PHE A 92 -6.90 17.08 -8.78
C PHE A 92 -8.42 17.22 -8.66
N ALA A 93 -8.95 17.63 -7.50
CA ALA A 93 -10.38 17.83 -7.30
C ALA A 93 -10.96 18.94 -8.21
N ARG A 94 -10.17 19.96 -8.53
CA ARG A 94 -10.61 21.03 -9.46
C ARG A 94 -10.91 20.50 -10.86
N ILE A 95 -10.23 19.43 -11.30
CA ILE A 95 -10.41 18.86 -12.66
C ILE A 95 -11.84 18.32 -12.85
N GLU A 96 -12.50 17.82 -11.83
CA GLU A 96 -13.91 17.38 -11.93
C GLU A 96 -14.83 18.48 -12.44
N GLN A 97 -14.48 19.76 -12.21
CA GLN A 97 -15.29 20.91 -12.57
C GLN A 97 -14.92 21.49 -13.95
N ILE A 98 -13.67 21.34 -14.39
CA ILE A 98 -13.12 22.06 -15.55
C ILE A 98 -12.85 21.18 -16.76
N GLY A 99 -12.78 19.87 -16.62
CA GLY A 99 -12.33 19.01 -17.71
C GLY A 99 -12.90 17.59 -17.70
N THR A 100 -12.56 16.87 -18.76
CA THR A 100 -13.00 15.48 -18.97
C THR A 100 -11.84 14.54 -19.23
N LYS A 101 -10.74 15.02 -19.83
CA LYS A 101 -9.59 14.22 -20.27
C LYS A 101 -8.86 13.53 -19.11
N TYR A 102 -8.67 14.24 -18.00
CA TYR A 102 -7.94 13.75 -16.83
C TYR A 102 -8.87 13.40 -15.66
N ARG A 103 -10.18 13.39 -15.86
CA ARG A 103 -11.17 13.21 -14.77
C ARG A 103 -10.96 11.91 -14.00
N GLU A 104 -10.91 10.77 -14.70
CA GLU A 104 -10.77 9.46 -14.05
C GLU A 104 -9.42 9.32 -13.35
N ALA A 105 -8.34 9.76 -14.00
CA ALA A 105 -7.01 9.78 -13.40
C ALA A 105 -6.97 10.67 -12.15
N SER A 106 -7.61 11.84 -12.20
CA SER A 106 -7.69 12.75 -11.05
C SER A 106 -8.52 12.19 -9.91
N THR A 107 -9.66 11.57 -10.21
CA THR A 107 -10.47 10.84 -9.22
C THR A 107 -9.65 9.75 -8.53
N TYR A 108 -8.85 9.00 -9.30
CA TYR A 108 -7.94 8.00 -8.74
C TYR A 108 -6.92 8.62 -7.77
N TYR A 109 -6.27 9.72 -8.16
CA TYR A 109 -5.28 10.36 -7.28
C TYR A 109 -5.91 11.02 -6.06
N VAL A 110 -7.12 11.58 -6.15
CA VAL A 110 -7.89 12.05 -4.98
C VAL A 110 -8.15 10.88 -4.02
N ALA A 111 -8.64 9.75 -4.54
CA ALA A 111 -8.89 8.56 -3.74
C ALA A 111 -7.61 8.02 -3.09
N TYR A 112 -6.50 7.97 -3.84
CA TYR A 112 -5.19 7.56 -3.33
C TYR A 112 -4.70 8.48 -2.21
N ILE A 113 -4.79 9.80 -2.38
CA ILE A 113 -4.39 10.76 -1.34
C ILE A 113 -5.28 10.63 -0.11
N ASP A 114 -6.60 10.47 -0.28
CA ASP A 114 -7.52 10.25 0.82
C ASP A 114 -7.20 8.94 1.57
N TYR A 115 -6.83 7.87 0.86
CA TYR A 115 -6.32 6.64 1.47
C TYR A 115 -5.03 6.88 2.26
N ALA A 116 -4.03 7.51 1.65
CA ALA A 116 -2.72 7.76 2.24
C ALA A 116 -2.80 8.70 3.47
N THR A 117 -3.80 9.57 3.51
CA THR A 117 -4.05 10.49 4.64
C THR A 117 -5.09 9.97 5.65
N GLY A 118 -5.49 8.70 5.56
CA GLY A 118 -6.40 8.05 6.50
C GLY A 118 -7.88 8.39 6.33
N LYS A 119 -8.25 9.10 5.27
CA LYS A 119 -9.65 9.43 4.94
C LYS A 119 -10.34 8.27 4.21
N TYR A 120 -10.31 7.09 4.83
CA TYR A 120 -10.70 5.83 4.20
C TYR A 120 -12.11 5.80 3.63
N ASN A 121 -13.07 6.46 4.26
CA ASN A 121 -14.45 6.48 3.76
C ASN A 121 -14.56 7.27 2.45
N ASN A 122 -13.85 8.39 2.31
CA ASN A 122 -13.82 9.17 1.08
C ASN A 122 -13.12 8.37 -0.04
N ALA A 123 -11.96 7.81 0.26
CA ALA A 123 -11.23 6.95 -0.67
C ALA A 123 -12.08 5.77 -1.18
N LEU A 124 -12.84 5.13 -0.27
CA LEU A 124 -13.70 3.99 -0.61
C LEU A 124 -14.81 4.38 -1.61
N VAL A 125 -15.41 5.55 -1.46
CA VAL A 125 -16.43 6.05 -2.39
C VAL A 125 -15.87 6.15 -3.82
N GLU A 126 -14.72 6.81 -3.95
CA GLU A 126 -14.13 7.05 -5.26
C GLU A 126 -13.55 5.77 -5.89
N PHE A 127 -12.86 4.92 -5.11
CA PHE A 127 -12.41 3.62 -5.64
C PHE A 127 -13.58 2.72 -6.03
N THR A 128 -14.72 2.77 -5.33
CA THR A 128 -15.91 2.01 -5.72
C THR A 128 -16.49 2.48 -7.06
N ARG A 129 -16.43 3.77 -7.37
CA ARG A 129 -16.80 4.31 -8.70
C ARG A 129 -15.82 3.85 -9.79
N LEU A 130 -14.52 3.84 -9.47
CA LEU A 130 -13.47 3.52 -10.43
C LEU A 130 -13.34 2.02 -10.73
N LYS A 131 -13.79 1.13 -9.82
CA LYS A 131 -13.65 -0.31 -10.01
C LYS A 131 -14.44 -0.88 -11.21
N ASP A 132 -15.43 -0.12 -11.70
CA ASP A 132 -16.20 -0.51 -12.90
C ASP A 132 -15.50 -0.09 -14.20
N LEU A 133 -14.40 0.68 -14.11
CA LEU A 133 -13.60 1.10 -15.25
C LEU A 133 -12.41 0.15 -15.44
N PRO A 134 -12.24 -0.48 -16.63
CA PRO A 134 -11.20 -1.49 -16.84
C PRO A 134 -9.79 -1.04 -16.45
N ASP A 135 -9.40 0.19 -16.79
CA ASP A 135 -8.05 0.73 -16.55
C ASP A 135 -7.75 0.99 -15.06
N TYR A 136 -8.79 1.06 -14.22
CA TYR A 136 -8.70 1.34 -12.79
C TYR A 136 -9.13 0.17 -11.91
N LYS A 137 -9.77 -0.86 -12.49
CA LYS A 137 -10.40 -1.95 -11.73
C LYS A 137 -9.42 -2.64 -10.78
N GLU A 138 -8.25 -3.05 -11.26
CA GLU A 138 -7.26 -3.76 -10.45
C GLU A 138 -6.83 -2.93 -9.23
N ARG A 139 -6.40 -1.69 -9.47
CA ARG A 139 -5.92 -0.79 -8.42
C ARG A 139 -7.02 -0.45 -7.42
N SER A 140 -8.24 -0.23 -7.92
CA SER A 140 -9.39 0.07 -7.07
C SER A 140 -9.76 -1.10 -6.17
N LEU A 141 -9.84 -2.31 -6.68
CA LEU A 141 -10.08 -3.52 -5.90
C LEU A 141 -9.02 -3.72 -4.82
N TYR A 142 -7.75 -3.47 -5.17
CA TYR A 142 -6.65 -3.53 -4.21
C TYR A 142 -6.85 -2.57 -3.04
N TYR A 143 -7.08 -1.27 -3.29
CA TYR A 143 -7.28 -0.30 -2.23
C TYR A 143 -8.58 -0.50 -1.46
N ILE A 144 -9.68 -0.91 -2.11
CA ILE A 144 -10.93 -1.27 -1.44
C ILE A 144 -10.69 -2.42 -0.45
N THR A 145 -9.95 -3.45 -0.86
CA THR A 145 -9.62 -4.60 0.00
C THR A 145 -8.78 -4.16 1.20
N GLN A 146 -7.79 -3.30 0.99
CA GLN A 146 -6.97 -2.71 2.07
C GLN A 146 -7.83 -1.89 3.04
N ILE A 147 -8.71 -1.03 2.54
CA ILE A 147 -9.59 -0.20 3.38
C ILE A 147 -10.51 -1.07 4.23
N TYR A 148 -11.12 -2.11 3.64
CA TYR A 148 -11.97 -3.01 4.40
C TYR A 148 -11.18 -3.78 5.48
N PHE A 149 -9.93 -4.14 5.20
CA PHE A 149 -9.06 -4.77 6.19
C PHE A 149 -8.75 -3.82 7.36
N ILE A 150 -8.37 -2.57 7.09
CA ILE A 150 -8.15 -1.52 8.10
C ILE A 150 -9.42 -1.29 8.95
N GLN A 151 -10.59 -1.39 8.32
CA GLN A 151 -11.89 -1.24 9.00
C GLN A 151 -12.38 -2.53 9.69
N ASN A 152 -11.61 -3.61 9.70
CA ASN A 152 -11.98 -4.93 10.23
C ASN A 152 -13.26 -5.52 9.60
N LYS A 153 -13.56 -5.19 8.35
CA LYS A 153 -14.72 -5.70 7.60
C LYS A 153 -14.32 -6.97 6.83
N TYR A 154 -14.02 -8.02 7.57
CA TYR A 154 -13.35 -9.22 7.06
C TYR A 154 -14.11 -9.96 5.94
N GLU A 155 -15.45 -10.04 5.99
CA GLU A 155 -16.25 -10.66 4.93
C GLU A 155 -16.09 -9.88 3.61
N LYS A 156 -16.02 -8.54 3.68
CA LYS A 156 -15.79 -7.70 2.50
C LYS A 156 -14.38 -7.82 1.98
N VAL A 157 -13.38 -7.95 2.84
CA VAL A 157 -11.99 -8.27 2.45
C VAL A 157 -11.96 -9.52 1.60
N ILE A 158 -12.66 -10.58 2.04
CA ILE A 158 -12.70 -11.86 1.33
C ILE A 158 -13.43 -11.74 -0.01
N SER A 159 -14.53 -11.01 -0.06
CA SER A 159 -15.30 -10.80 -1.31
C SER A 159 -14.49 -10.07 -2.37
N GLU A 160 -13.97 -8.89 -2.04
CA GLU A 160 -13.20 -8.06 -2.98
C GLU A 160 -11.85 -8.71 -3.33
N GLY A 161 -11.18 -9.32 -2.34
CA GLY A 161 -9.93 -10.04 -2.57
C GLY A 161 -10.07 -11.24 -3.49
N LYS A 162 -11.17 -12.00 -3.41
CA LYS A 162 -11.47 -13.10 -4.35
C LYS A 162 -11.68 -12.57 -5.77
N GLU A 163 -12.40 -11.46 -5.92
CA GLU A 163 -12.60 -10.83 -7.24
C GLU A 163 -11.26 -10.40 -7.83
N LEU A 164 -10.40 -9.75 -7.02
CA LEU A 164 -9.08 -9.31 -7.44
C LEU A 164 -8.21 -10.47 -7.90
N LEU A 165 -8.06 -11.51 -7.08
CA LEU A 165 -7.24 -12.68 -7.40
C LEU A 165 -7.74 -13.45 -8.63
N ALA A 166 -9.06 -13.50 -8.84
CA ALA A 166 -9.66 -14.17 -10.01
C ALA A 166 -9.48 -13.37 -11.30
N SER A 167 -9.59 -12.04 -11.21
CA SER A 167 -9.49 -11.16 -12.38
C SER A 167 -8.04 -10.86 -12.78
N TYR A 168 -7.11 -10.87 -11.80
CA TYR A 168 -5.71 -10.46 -11.98
C TYR A 168 -4.75 -11.45 -11.28
N PRO A 169 -4.66 -12.70 -11.76
CA PRO A 169 -3.87 -13.76 -11.10
C PRO A 169 -2.36 -13.46 -11.06
N ASP A 170 -1.86 -12.63 -11.97
CA ASP A 170 -0.45 -12.27 -12.09
C ASP A 170 -0.12 -10.88 -11.50
N SER A 171 -1.03 -10.28 -10.73
CA SER A 171 -0.81 -8.98 -10.12
C SER A 171 0.33 -9.00 -9.09
N GLU A 172 1.20 -8.00 -9.13
CA GLU A 172 2.26 -7.79 -8.13
C GLU A 172 1.69 -7.59 -6.71
N ASN A 173 0.44 -7.15 -6.59
CA ASN A 173 -0.24 -6.93 -5.33
C ASN A 173 -0.76 -8.22 -4.67
N ASN A 174 -0.76 -9.35 -5.38
CA ASN A 174 -1.38 -10.59 -4.89
C ASN A 174 -0.76 -11.13 -3.60
N SER A 175 0.54 -10.90 -3.37
CA SER A 175 1.20 -11.27 -2.11
C SER A 175 0.52 -10.61 -0.92
N GLU A 176 0.29 -9.29 -0.99
CA GLU A 176 -0.37 -8.54 0.07
C GLU A 176 -1.85 -8.92 0.21
N VAL A 177 -2.54 -9.19 -0.91
CA VAL A 177 -3.93 -9.66 -0.89
C VAL A 177 -4.05 -11.02 -0.19
N TYR A 178 -3.13 -11.96 -0.45
CA TYR A 178 -3.08 -13.23 0.29
C TYR A 178 -2.89 -13.01 1.78
N ARG A 179 -2.00 -12.10 2.18
CA ARG A 179 -1.75 -11.76 3.56
C ARG A 179 -3.00 -11.27 4.28
N ILE A 180 -3.67 -10.24 3.74
CA ILE A 180 -4.85 -9.65 4.38
C ILE A 180 -6.07 -10.58 4.35
N MET A 181 -6.26 -11.37 3.28
CA MET A 181 -7.31 -12.38 3.24
C MET A 181 -7.06 -13.51 4.25
N GLY A 182 -5.81 -13.94 4.41
CA GLY A 182 -5.45 -14.94 5.40
C GLY A 182 -5.75 -14.48 6.82
N ASN A 183 -5.39 -13.22 7.15
CA ASN A 183 -5.75 -12.61 8.41
C ASN A 183 -7.28 -12.49 8.59
N ALA A 184 -7.99 -12.07 7.55
CA ALA A 184 -9.45 -11.97 7.58
C ALA A 184 -10.10 -13.33 7.85
N TYR A 185 -9.66 -14.39 7.20
CA TYR A 185 -10.13 -15.76 7.46
C TYR A 185 -9.84 -16.23 8.90
N TYR A 186 -8.66 -15.91 9.43
CA TYR A 186 -8.33 -16.19 10.82
C TYR A 186 -9.30 -15.52 11.79
N HIS A 187 -9.57 -14.23 11.61
CA HIS A 187 -10.52 -13.50 12.45
C HIS A 187 -11.96 -14.00 12.34
N LEU A 188 -12.32 -14.60 11.21
CA LEU A 188 -13.62 -15.26 11.02
C LEU A 188 -13.65 -16.72 11.48
N GLY A 189 -12.56 -17.23 12.07
CA GLY A 189 -12.44 -18.60 12.57
C GLY A 189 -12.30 -19.66 11.47
N ASN A 190 -12.02 -19.26 10.22
CA ASN A 190 -11.82 -20.21 9.13
C ASN A 190 -10.33 -20.52 8.94
N GLU A 191 -9.81 -21.37 9.82
CA GLU A 191 -8.38 -21.71 9.88
C GLU A 191 -7.86 -22.40 8.61
N ASP A 192 -8.66 -23.20 7.93
CA ASP A 192 -8.25 -23.88 6.70
C ASP A 192 -7.96 -22.87 5.58
N GLN A 193 -8.83 -21.87 5.42
CA GLN A 193 -8.61 -20.80 4.45
C GLN A 193 -7.51 -19.83 4.91
N ALA A 194 -7.37 -19.57 6.19
CA ALA A 194 -6.27 -18.78 6.74
C ALA A 194 -4.92 -19.42 6.41
N ILE A 195 -4.78 -20.73 6.63
CA ILE A 195 -3.58 -21.49 6.26
C ILE A 195 -3.32 -21.40 4.77
N ASN A 196 -4.34 -21.62 3.92
CA ASN A 196 -4.18 -21.56 2.47
C ASN A 196 -3.65 -20.19 2.01
N MET A 197 -4.25 -19.11 2.47
CA MET A 197 -3.85 -17.76 2.05
C MET A 197 -2.49 -17.35 2.64
N LEU A 198 -2.27 -17.54 3.95
CA LEU A 198 -1.01 -17.18 4.59
C LEU A 198 0.17 -18.02 4.09
N SER A 199 -0.04 -19.28 3.73
CA SER A 199 1.02 -20.10 3.12
C SER A 199 1.43 -19.57 1.76
N LYS A 200 0.49 -19.11 0.92
CA LYS A 200 0.80 -18.44 -0.35
C LYS A 200 1.57 -17.16 -0.14
N TYR A 201 1.14 -16.32 0.82
CA TYR A 201 1.87 -15.11 1.20
C TYR A 201 3.31 -15.42 1.61
N VAL A 202 3.49 -16.35 2.56
CA VAL A 202 4.82 -16.72 3.07
C VAL A 202 5.72 -17.28 1.98
N SER A 203 5.16 -17.94 0.96
CA SER A 203 5.90 -18.46 -0.19
C SER A 203 6.23 -17.40 -1.25
N SER A 204 5.53 -16.26 -1.23
CA SER A 204 5.70 -15.17 -2.22
C SER A 204 6.65 -14.07 -1.75
N THR A 205 7.20 -14.14 -0.54
CA THR A 205 8.12 -13.13 0.01
C THR A 205 9.25 -13.76 0.81
N ASP A 206 10.44 -13.17 0.71
CA ASP A 206 11.62 -13.59 1.50
C ASP A 206 11.52 -13.12 2.96
N SER A 207 10.71 -12.11 3.24
CA SER A 207 10.61 -11.46 4.56
C SER A 207 9.16 -11.34 5.02
N PRO A 208 8.46 -12.45 5.29
CA PRO A 208 7.10 -12.41 5.82
C PRO A 208 7.05 -11.76 7.21
N LEU A 209 5.97 -11.04 7.48
CA LEU A 209 5.78 -10.38 8.76
C LEU A 209 5.66 -11.41 9.90
N ARG A 210 6.30 -11.13 11.02
CA ARG A 210 6.31 -12.01 12.20
C ARG A 210 4.91 -12.32 12.74
N GLY A 211 4.02 -11.32 12.74
CA GLY A 211 2.63 -11.49 13.14
C GLY A 211 1.87 -12.51 12.30
N ASP A 212 2.08 -12.47 10.97
CA ASP A 212 1.42 -13.39 10.05
C ASP A 212 1.98 -14.81 10.16
N LEU A 213 3.29 -14.95 10.41
CA LEU A 213 3.91 -16.24 10.72
C LEU A 213 3.36 -16.82 12.04
N TYR A 214 3.14 -15.98 13.04
CA TYR A 214 2.52 -16.39 14.31
C TYR A 214 1.11 -16.92 14.07
N ILE A 215 0.26 -16.17 13.37
CA ILE A 215 -1.12 -16.59 13.04
C ILE A 215 -1.11 -17.91 12.27
N LEU A 216 -0.26 -18.03 11.25
CA LEU A 216 -0.12 -19.26 10.47
C LEU A 216 0.29 -20.44 11.36
N GLY A 217 1.26 -20.22 12.26
CA GLY A 217 1.72 -21.23 13.21
C GLY A 217 0.63 -21.68 14.19
N VAL A 218 -0.16 -20.73 14.72
CA VAL A 218 -1.31 -21.04 15.60
C VAL A 218 -2.38 -21.83 14.84
N CYS A 219 -2.71 -21.43 13.60
CA CYS A 219 -3.65 -22.19 12.77
C CYS A 219 -3.16 -23.62 12.51
N TYR A 220 -1.87 -23.82 12.19
CA TYR A 220 -1.31 -25.18 12.06
C TYR A 220 -1.39 -25.98 13.35
N TYR A 221 -1.08 -25.35 14.50
CA TYR A 221 -1.19 -26.01 15.80
C TYR A 221 -2.61 -26.49 16.07
N ASN A 222 -3.61 -25.63 15.88
CA ASN A 222 -5.02 -25.95 16.10
C ASN A 222 -5.51 -27.08 15.18
N LYS A 223 -4.98 -27.15 13.95
CA LYS A 223 -5.27 -28.23 12.99
C LYS A 223 -4.45 -29.50 13.22
N GLY A 224 -3.62 -29.54 14.26
CA GLY A 224 -2.80 -30.71 14.60
C GLY A 224 -1.56 -30.91 13.72
N ASN A 225 -1.26 -29.95 12.83
CA ASN A 225 -0.04 -29.99 12.02
C ASN A 225 1.14 -29.36 12.77
N TYR A 226 1.61 -30.07 13.79
CA TYR A 226 2.61 -29.54 14.72
C TYR A 226 3.97 -29.28 14.07
N SER A 227 4.38 -30.07 13.08
CA SER A 227 5.63 -29.83 12.36
C SER A 227 5.62 -28.49 11.60
N SER A 228 4.51 -28.18 10.92
CA SER A 228 4.35 -26.89 10.23
C SER A 228 4.21 -25.74 11.24
N ALA A 229 3.54 -25.97 12.39
CA ALA A 229 3.45 -25.00 13.47
C ALA A 229 4.83 -24.62 13.99
N VAL A 230 5.70 -25.61 14.27
CA VAL A 230 7.09 -25.39 14.70
C VAL A 230 7.87 -24.55 13.67
N ASN A 231 7.72 -24.86 12.40
CA ASN A 231 8.41 -24.08 11.34
C ASN A 231 7.99 -22.62 11.34
N ALA A 232 6.68 -22.33 11.32
CA ALA A 232 6.16 -20.98 11.27
C ALA A 232 6.48 -20.19 12.55
N LEU A 233 6.20 -20.77 13.73
CA LEU A 233 6.45 -20.15 15.03
C LEU A 233 7.94 -19.95 15.30
N GLY A 234 8.81 -20.87 14.87
CA GLY A 234 10.27 -20.73 15.01
C GLY A 234 10.82 -19.52 14.25
N ARG A 235 10.19 -19.16 13.15
CA ARG A 235 10.52 -17.93 12.38
C ARG A 235 9.97 -16.65 13.04
N THR A 236 9.04 -16.77 13.99
CA THR A 236 8.46 -15.63 14.71
C THR A 236 9.36 -15.13 15.84
N VAL A 237 10.08 -16.04 16.53
CA VAL A 237 10.84 -15.78 17.77
C VAL A 237 12.21 -15.14 17.51
N ARG A 238 12.25 -13.97 16.93
CA ARG A 238 13.48 -13.25 16.58
C ARG A 238 13.79 -12.04 17.46
N GLU A 239 12.84 -11.64 18.30
CA GLU A 239 12.92 -10.46 19.16
C GLU A 239 12.48 -10.82 20.58
N ASN A 240 12.87 -9.99 21.56
CA ASN A 240 12.42 -10.14 22.93
C ASN A 240 11.18 -9.27 23.17
N ASP A 241 10.01 -9.82 22.85
CA ASP A 241 8.72 -9.13 22.92
C ASP A 241 7.56 -10.10 23.27
N ALA A 242 6.37 -9.55 23.46
CA ALA A 242 5.17 -10.31 23.77
C ALA A 242 4.82 -11.34 22.68
N LEU A 243 5.07 -11.02 21.40
CA LEU A 243 4.80 -11.92 20.29
C LEU A 243 5.68 -13.16 20.37
N SER A 244 6.98 -12.98 20.63
CA SER A 244 7.92 -14.11 20.81
C SER A 244 7.57 -14.93 22.05
N GLN A 245 7.17 -14.29 23.15
CA GLN A 245 6.74 -15.01 24.35
C GLN A 245 5.55 -15.94 24.05
N ASN A 246 4.54 -15.44 23.38
CA ASN A 246 3.38 -16.23 22.94
C ASN A 246 3.78 -17.35 21.98
N ALA A 247 4.62 -17.05 21.00
CA ALA A 247 5.10 -18.04 20.03
C ALA A 247 5.90 -19.16 20.70
N TYR A 248 6.72 -18.86 21.72
CA TYR A 248 7.44 -19.88 22.49
C TYR A 248 6.49 -20.82 23.26
N LEU A 249 5.37 -20.32 23.79
CA LEU A 249 4.37 -21.18 24.44
C LEU A 249 3.80 -22.20 23.44
N TYR A 250 3.37 -21.75 22.25
CA TYR A 250 2.85 -22.64 21.19
C TYR A 250 3.94 -23.58 20.62
N LEU A 251 5.19 -23.12 20.53
CA LEU A 251 6.33 -23.97 20.17
C LEU A 251 6.50 -25.11 21.19
N GLY A 252 6.51 -24.80 22.48
CA GLY A 252 6.62 -25.81 23.54
C GLY A 252 5.51 -26.83 23.47
N GLN A 253 4.27 -26.38 23.28
CA GLN A 253 3.11 -27.26 23.11
C GLN A 253 3.21 -28.11 21.84
N SER A 254 3.67 -27.54 20.73
CA SER A 254 3.86 -28.27 19.47
C SER A 254 4.94 -29.35 19.59
N TYR A 255 6.07 -29.05 20.22
CA TYR A 255 7.13 -30.00 20.49
C TYR A 255 6.68 -31.13 21.39
N LEU A 256 5.86 -30.86 22.42
CA LEU A 256 5.26 -31.92 23.25
C LEU A 256 4.40 -32.87 22.43
N LYS A 257 3.56 -32.34 21.54
CA LYS A 257 2.75 -33.16 20.61
C LYS A 257 3.59 -34.00 19.66
N LEU A 258 4.77 -33.52 19.30
CA LEU A 258 5.77 -34.25 18.50
C LEU A 258 6.65 -35.19 19.35
N LYS A 259 6.43 -35.25 20.66
CA LYS A 259 7.23 -36.05 21.62
C LYS A 259 8.70 -35.60 21.75
N ASP A 260 8.99 -34.38 21.38
CA ASP A 260 10.30 -33.74 21.51
C ASP A 260 10.38 -32.96 22.84
N LYS A 261 10.60 -33.69 23.93
CA LYS A 261 10.64 -33.12 25.29
C LYS A 261 11.78 -32.11 25.47
N ASN A 262 12.91 -32.27 24.78
CA ASN A 262 14.04 -31.39 24.94
C ASN A 262 13.74 -29.99 24.35
N ASN A 263 13.27 -29.92 23.11
CA ASN A 263 12.90 -28.65 22.51
C ASN A 263 11.65 -28.04 23.19
N ALA A 264 10.71 -28.86 23.65
CA ALA A 264 9.56 -28.37 24.42
C ALA A 264 10.02 -27.65 25.71
N ARG A 265 10.95 -28.26 26.48
CA ARG A 265 11.51 -27.65 27.69
C ARG A 265 12.18 -26.30 27.40
N MET A 266 13.01 -26.22 26.38
CA MET A 266 13.70 -24.99 26.00
C MET A 266 12.70 -23.88 25.61
N ALA A 267 11.67 -24.23 24.85
CA ALA A 267 10.65 -23.27 24.44
C ALA A 267 9.82 -22.77 25.65
N PHE A 268 9.39 -23.66 26.54
CA PHE A 268 8.67 -23.24 27.76
C PHE A 268 9.56 -22.40 28.70
N GLU A 269 10.85 -22.73 28.83
CA GLU A 269 11.81 -21.93 29.60
C GLU A 269 11.91 -20.50 29.04
N ALA A 270 12.03 -20.36 27.72
CA ALA A 270 12.07 -19.07 27.05
C ALA A 270 10.78 -18.24 27.28
N ALA A 271 9.62 -18.88 27.18
CA ALA A 271 8.34 -18.21 27.48
C ALA A 271 8.21 -17.83 28.97
N ALA A 272 8.69 -18.70 29.90
CA ALA A 272 8.61 -18.49 31.34
C ALA A 272 9.55 -17.42 31.86
N THR A 273 10.70 -17.21 31.22
CA THR A 273 11.66 -16.15 31.56
C THR A 273 11.24 -14.76 31.09
N SER A 274 10.37 -14.69 30.10
CA SER A 274 9.80 -13.42 29.61
C SER A 274 8.68 -12.92 30.54
N SER A 275 8.45 -11.59 30.55
CA SER A 275 7.49 -10.97 31.48
C SER A 275 6.51 -10.03 30.80
N PHE A 276 6.29 -10.19 29.49
CA PHE A 276 5.39 -9.35 28.70
C PHE A 276 3.91 -9.70 28.95
N ASP A 277 3.61 -11.01 29.05
CA ASP A 277 2.28 -11.53 29.35
C ASP A 277 2.37 -12.48 30.56
N LYS A 278 1.68 -12.11 31.64
CA LYS A 278 1.69 -12.87 32.89
C LYS A 278 1.01 -14.24 32.75
N GLN A 279 -0.08 -14.31 31.99
CA GLN A 279 -0.82 -15.58 31.83
C GLN A 279 -0.01 -16.59 31.01
N VAL A 280 0.64 -16.09 29.92
CA VAL A 280 1.55 -16.90 29.12
C VAL A 280 2.74 -17.38 29.94
N LYS A 281 3.30 -16.50 30.77
CA LYS A 281 4.39 -16.87 31.70
C LYS A 281 3.98 -17.98 32.66
N GLU A 282 2.83 -17.83 33.31
CA GLU A 282 2.32 -18.84 34.29
C GLU A 282 2.07 -20.19 33.60
N ALA A 283 1.45 -20.16 32.41
CA ALA A 283 1.22 -21.38 31.63
C ALA A 283 2.54 -22.06 31.20
N ALA A 284 3.53 -21.26 30.78
CA ALA A 284 4.86 -21.76 30.40
C ALA A 284 5.61 -22.34 31.61
N MET A 285 5.59 -21.66 32.75
CA MET A 285 6.19 -22.16 34.01
C MET A 285 5.60 -23.50 34.45
N TYR A 286 4.27 -23.64 34.36
CA TYR A 286 3.60 -24.88 34.69
C TYR A 286 4.06 -26.03 33.79
N ASN A 287 4.06 -25.84 32.48
CA ASN A 287 4.49 -26.88 31.54
C ASN A 287 5.98 -27.20 31.66
N TYR A 288 6.83 -26.18 31.91
CA TYR A 288 8.26 -26.36 32.16
C TYR A 288 8.48 -27.24 33.42
N ALA A 289 7.80 -26.91 34.53
CA ALA A 289 7.92 -27.68 35.78
C ALA A 289 7.52 -29.15 35.62
N LEU A 290 6.46 -29.46 34.88
CA LEU A 290 6.08 -30.82 34.56
C LEU A 290 7.20 -31.60 33.86
N LEU A 291 7.90 -30.97 32.91
CA LEU A 291 8.95 -31.63 32.14
C LEU A 291 10.27 -31.87 32.90
N ILE A 292 10.52 -31.13 33.98
CA ILE A 292 11.74 -31.35 34.79
C ILE A 292 11.50 -32.38 35.90
N HIS A 293 10.25 -32.74 36.21
CA HIS A 293 9.90 -33.74 37.20
C HIS A 293 9.64 -35.15 36.62
N GLU A 294 9.54 -35.29 35.29
CA GLU A 294 9.48 -36.56 34.56
C GLU A 294 10.88 -37.08 34.19
#